data_2b09f56dcfa832cb465e3d1fc9ca96f6
#
_entry.id   2b09f56dcfa832cb465e3d1fc9ca96f6
#
_cell.length_a   1.000
_cell.length_b   1.000
_cell.length_c   1.000
_cell.angle_alpha   90.00
_cell.angle_beta   90.00
_cell.angle_gamma   90.00
#
_symmetry.space_group_name_H-M   'P 1'
#
loop_
_entity.id
_entity.type
_entity.pdbx_description
1 polymer ?
#
loop_
_entity_poly.entity_id
_entity_poly.type
_entity_poly.pdbx_seq_one_letter_code
_entity_poly.pdbx_strand_id
1 'polypeptide(L)'
;MSVSASEAPAAREVARSGASDVFVGVSVVDPRARPLFEELAYEYGSRYAGLVDPEALREEFVRYPPEHFEPPLGALVLLLREGIAIAGGAFMPHADAGTTEFKRIWVAREHRGQGLSRRVLVELERRALALGYTRVYLSTGPRQPEAIGLYRSSGYRLFYAHDFGEDVEPGYRFDKWLAGGGDAALAEATAG
;
A
#
# COMPACT_ATOMS: atom_id res chain seq x y z
N MET A 1 25.49 59.07 32.87
CA MET A 1 25.47 58.47 31.52
C MET A 1 25.21 56.98 31.71
N SER A 2 23.92 56.59 31.55
CA SER A 2 23.48 55.19 31.72
C SER A 2 23.42 54.56 30.34
N VAL A 3 24.11 53.46 30.14
CA VAL A 3 24.02 52.61 28.95
C VAL A 3 23.06 51.47 29.26
N SER A 4 21.94 51.51 28.53
CA SER A 4 20.91 50.50 28.56
C SER A 4 21.41 49.25 27.83
N ALA A 5 21.42 48.09 28.46
CA ALA A 5 21.67 46.81 27.85
C ALA A 5 20.39 46.33 27.18
N SER A 6 20.45 46.15 25.86
CA SER A 6 19.39 45.55 25.05
C SER A 6 19.44 44.05 25.23
N GLU A 7 18.43 43.48 25.86
CA GLU A 7 18.19 42.04 25.91
C GLU A 7 17.65 41.57 24.54
N ALA A 8 18.39 40.68 23.90
CA ALA A 8 17.94 39.96 22.70
C ALA A 8 16.92 38.89 23.10
N PRO A 9 15.84 38.69 22.34
CA PRO A 9 14.89 37.63 22.66
C PRO A 9 15.49 36.26 22.36
N ALA A 10 15.49 35.39 23.37
CA ALA A 10 15.86 34.00 23.26
C ALA A 10 14.98 33.31 22.24
N ALA A 11 15.56 32.83 21.13
CA ALA A 11 14.91 31.99 20.16
C ALA A 11 14.44 30.69 20.86
N ARG A 12 13.14 30.53 20.96
CA ARG A 12 12.52 29.26 21.35
C ARG A 12 12.84 28.24 20.28
N GLU A 13 13.84 27.42 20.54
CA GLU A 13 14.10 26.17 19.83
C GLU A 13 12.93 25.23 20.12
N VAL A 14 11.95 25.23 19.19
CA VAL A 14 10.89 24.24 19.18
C VAL A 14 11.57 22.92 18.85
N ALA A 15 11.87 22.14 19.88
CA ALA A 15 12.27 20.75 19.75
C ALA A 15 11.18 20.03 18.93
N ARG A 16 11.44 19.81 17.66
CA ARG A 16 10.70 18.86 16.84
C ARG A 16 11.01 17.48 17.43
N SER A 17 10.21 17.05 18.39
CA SER A 17 10.14 15.66 18.80
C SER A 17 9.83 14.86 17.54
N GLY A 18 10.85 14.22 16.98
CA GLY A 18 10.71 13.37 15.79
C GLY A 18 9.93 12.14 16.20
N ALA A 19 8.60 12.20 16.07
CA ALA A 19 7.76 11.03 16.17
C ALA A 19 8.29 9.99 15.18
N SER A 20 8.86 8.89 15.70
CA SER A 20 9.40 7.84 14.83
C SER A 20 8.27 7.01 14.26
N ASP A 21 8.12 7.03 12.93
CA ASP A 21 7.22 6.14 12.24
C ASP A 21 7.72 4.70 12.33
N VAL A 22 6.86 3.75 12.72
CA VAL A 22 7.21 2.34 12.88
C VAL A 22 6.27 1.46 12.06
N PHE A 23 6.82 0.55 11.27
CA PHE A 23 6.04 -0.48 10.60
C PHE A 23 5.80 -1.69 11.51
N VAL A 24 4.53 -2.09 11.64
CA VAL A 24 4.11 -3.28 12.39
C VAL A 24 3.30 -4.21 11.50
N GLY A 25 3.49 -5.52 11.66
CA GLY A 25 2.58 -6.53 11.14
C GLY A 25 1.44 -6.71 12.12
N VAL A 26 0.21 -6.83 11.63
CA VAL A 26 -0.98 -7.01 12.45
C VAL A 26 -1.94 -8.01 11.82
N SER A 27 -2.81 -8.61 12.62
CA SER A 27 -3.95 -9.39 12.10
C SER A 27 -5.00 -8.46 11.49
N VAL A 28 -5.81 -9.00 10.57
CA VAL A 28 -6.93 -8.25 9.96
C VAL A 28 -8.00 -7.83 10.97
N VAL A 29 -8.04 -8.48 12.14
CA VAL A 29 -8.95 -8.15 13.25
C VAL A 29 -8.33 -7.19 14.28
N ASP A 30 -7.10 -6.75 14.08
CA ASP A 30 -6.44 -5.78 14.98
C ASP A 30 -7.20 -4.45 14.95
N PRO A 31 -7.59 -3.88 16.10
CA PRO A 31 -8.32 -2.61 16.14
C PRO A 31 -7.61 -1.46 15.44
N ARG A 32 -6.28 -1.48 15.38
CA ARG A 32 -5.47 -0.45 14.71
C ARG A 32 -5.60 -0.49 13.18
N ALA A 33 -6.03 -1.63 12.60
CA ALA A 33 -6.28 -1.76 11.17
C ALA A 33 -7.66 -1.20 10.75
N ARG A 34 -8.55 -0.93 11.71
CA ARG A 34 -9.90 -0.46 11.44
C ARG A 34 -9.97 0.79 10.55
N PRO A 35 -9.18 1.86 10.77
CA PRO A 35 -9.20 3.04 9.89
C PRO A 35 -8.87 2.72 8.43
N LEU A 36 -7.92 1.81 8.18
CA LEU A 36 -7.58 1.34 6.84
C LEU A 36 -8.79 0.74 6.13
N PHE A 37 -9.51 -0.17 6.80
CA PHE A 37 -10.67 -0.82 6.20
C PHE A 37 -11.83 0.15 5.98
N GLU A 38 -12.13 1.00 6.96
CA GLU A 38 -13.23 1.97 6.89
C GLU A 38 -13.00 3.01 5.78
N GLU A 39 -11.79 3.59 5.69
CA GLU A 39 -11.49 4.57 4.66
C GLU A 39 -11.44 3.97 3.26
N LEU A 40 -10.88 2.77 3.08
CA LEU A 40 -10.89 2.11 1.78
C LEU A 40 -12.32 1.74 1.33
N ALA A 41 -13.14 1.22 2.24
CA ALA A 41 -14.56 0.93 1.93
C ALA A 41 -15.30 2.20 1.52
N TYR A 42 -15.10 3.32 2.22
CA TYR A 42 -15.67 4.60 1.86
C TYR A 42 -15.19 5.10 0.49
N GLU A 43 -13.87 5.03 0.23
CA GLU A 43 -13.30 5.48 -1.06
C GLU A 43 -13.82 4.65 -2.24
N TYR A 44 -13.83 3.35 -2.11
CA TYR A 44 -14.35 2.49 -3.18
C TYR A 44 -15.86 2.70 -3.37
N GLY A 45 -16.64 2.75 -2.29
CA GLY A 45 -18.06 3.03 -2.35
C GLY A 45 -18.38 4.38 -3.01
N SER A 46 -17.62 5.43 -2.72
CA SER A 46 -17.82 6.74 -3.32
C SER A 46 -17.37 6.85 -4.77
N ARG A 47 -16.21 6.26 -5.12
CA ARG A 47 -15.64 6.33 -6.47
C ARG A 47 -16.38 5.48 -7.50
N TYR A 48 -16.93 4.35 -7.06
CA TYR A 48 -17.63 3.39 -7.92
C TYR A 48 -19.15 3.36 -7.68
N ALA A 49 -19.69 4.39 -7.01
CA ALA A 49 -21.13 4.54 -6.80
C ALA A 49 -21.90 4.46 -8.13
N GLY A 50 -22.89 3.56 -8.19
CA GLY A 50 -23.72 3.33 -9.38
C GLY A 50 -23.07 2.47 -10.47
N LEU A 51 -21.81 2.06 -10.33
CA LEU A 51 -21.11 1.18 -11.28
C LEU A 51 -20.88 -0.22 -10.73
N VAL A 52 -20.69 -0.35 -9.43
CA VAL A 52 -20.44 -1.62 -8.76
C VAL A 52 -21.46 -1.77 -7.64
N ASP A 53 -22.00 -2.99 -7.51
CA ASP A 53 -22.90 -3.34 -6.43
C ASP A 53 -22.21 -3.11 -5.07
N PRO A 54 -22.83 -2.38 -4.12
CA PRO A 54 -22.30 -2.21 -2.78
C PRO A 54 -22.00 -3.52 -2.04
N GLU A 55 -22.74 -4.59 -2.32
CA GLU A 55 -22.49 -5.91 -1.74
C GLU A 55 -21.20 -6.53 -2.30
N ALA A 56 -20.98 -6.45 -3.61
CA ALA A 56 -19.75 -6.91 -4.25
C ALA A 56 -18.50 -6.18 -3.70
N LEU A 57 -18.62 -4.89 -3.34
CA LEU A 57 -17.55 -4.15 -2.69
C LEU A 57 -17.27 -4.66 -1.26
N ARG A 58 -18.33 -5.02 -0.51
CA ARG A 58 -18.15 -5.61 0.84
C ARG A 58 -17.52 -7.00 0.75
N GLU A 59 -17.98 -7.81 -0.20
CA GLU A 59 -17.43 -9.14 -0.45
C GLU A 59 -15.92 -9.10 -0.74
N GLU A 60 -15.42 -8.09 -1.47
CA GLU A 60 -13.99 -7.95 -1.74
C GLU A 60 -13.14 -7.85 -0.44
N PHE A 61 -13.68 -7.27 0.63
CA PHE A 61 -12.97 -7.16 1.92
C PHE A 61 -13.00 -8.44 2.75
N VAL A 62 -14.01 -9.28 2.58
CA VAL A 62 -14.18 -10.53 3.35
C VAL A 62 -13.90 -11.80 2.55
N ARG A 63 -13.68 -11.66 1.26
CA ARG A 63 -13.51 -12.74 0.28
C ARG A 63 -12.36 -13.69 0.60
N TYR A 64 -11.29 -13.15 1.16
CA TYR A 64 -10.08 -13.91 1.41
C TYR A 64 -9.97 -14.29 2.89
N PRO A 65 -9.57 -15.56 3.19
CA PRO A 65 -9.33 -16.00 4.56
C PRO A 65 -8.31 -15.10 5.27
N PRO A 66 -8.51 -14.77 6.56
CA PRO A 66 -7.58 -13.93 7.32
C PRO A 66 -6.13 -14.39 7.28
N GLU A 67 -5.89 -15.71 7.30
CA GLU A 67 -4.57 -16.35 7.24
C GLU A 67 -3.79 -16.03 5.96
N HIS A 68 -4.46 -15.63 4.87
CA HIS A 68 -3.78 -15.16 3.66
C HIS A 68 -3.00 -13.85 3.88
N PHE A 69 -3.35 -13.09 4.92
CA PHE A 69 -2.70 -11.83 5.29
C PHE A 69 -1.79 -11.97 6.52
N GLU A 70 -1.38 -13.19 6.84
CA GLU A 70 -0.50 -13.51 7.96
C GLU A 70 0.67 -14.41 7.52
N PRO A 71 1.84 -14.32 8.17
CA PRO A 71 2.94 -15.26 7.90
C PRO A 71 2.52 -16.73 8.15
N PRO A 72 2.98 -17.67 7.32
CA PRO A 72 3.99 -17.54 6.27
C PRO A 72 3.43 -17.15 4.90
N LEU A 73 2.11 -16.93 4.75
CA LEU A 73 1.45 -16.72 3.46
C LEU A 73 1.47 -15.26 3.02
N GLY A 74 1.31 -14.31 3.93
CA GLY A 74 1.20 -12.91 3.62
C GLY A 74 1.44 -12.01 4.81
N ALA A 75 1.01 -10.75 4.71
CA ALA A 75 1.01 -9.82 5.82
C ALA A 75 0.00 -8.69 5.61
N LEU A 76 -0.60 -8.21 6.70
CA LEU A 76 -1.18 -6.89 6.83
C LEU A 76 -0.20 -6.02 7.62
N VAL A 77 0.19 -4.88 7.06
CA VAL A 77 1.22 -4.00 7.62
C VAL A 77 0.65 -2.62 7.83
N LEU A 78 0.87 -2.06 9.00
CA LEU A 78 0.53 -0.67 9.34
C LEU A 78 1.80 0.14 9.59
N LEU A 79 1.81 1.39 9.16
CA LEU A 79 2.75 2.41 9.57
C LEU A 79 2.12 3.21 10.71
N LEU A 80 2.71 3.11 11.89
CA LEU A 80 2.26 3.83 13.08
C LEU A 80 3.11 5.07 13.31
N ARG A 81 2.44 6.17 13.63
CA ARG A 81 3.03 7.41 14.18
C ARG A 81 2.41 7.67 15.53
N GLU A 82 3.23 7.69 16.58
CA GLU A 82 2.73 7.82 17.97
C GLU A 82 1.65 6.79 18.33
N GLY A 83 1.78 5.57 17.80
CA GLY A 83 0.82 4.48 18.03
C GLY A 83 -0.43 4.51 17.16
N ILE A 84 -0.66 5.56 16.36
CA ILE A 84 -1.80 5.73 15.48
C ILE A 84 -1.43 5.25 14.06
N ALA A 85 -2.30 4.45 13.43
CA ALA A 85 -2.11 4.00 12.06
C ALA A 85 -2.34 5.18 11.10
N ILE A 86 -1.32 5.53 10.32
CA ILE A 86 -1.34 6.63 9.33
C ILE A 86 -1.22 6.14 7.88
N ALA A 87 -0.75 4.93 7.68
CA ALA A 87 -0.69 4.27 6.37
C ALA A 87 -0.63 2.76 6.56
N GLY A 88 -0.85 2.00 5.51
CA GLY A 88 -0.76 0.55 5.56
C GLY A 88 -0.98 -0.09 4.20
N GLY A 89 -0.90 -1.40 4.18
CA GLY A 89 -1.16 -2.23 3.02
C GLY A 89 -1.02 -3.69 3.36
N ALA A 90 -1.43 -4.53 2.45
CA ALA A 90 -1.41 -5.96 2.65
C ALA A 90 -0.87 -6.69 1.41
N PHE A 91 -0.42 -7.91 1.62
CA PHE A 91 -0.18 -8.84 0.52
C PHE A 91 -0.59 -10.26 0.90
N MET A 92 -0.91 -11.05 -0.11
CA MET A 92 -1.36 -12.42 0.00
C MET A 92 -0.79 -13.28 -1.14
N PRO A 93 -0.87 -14.62 -1.07
CA PRO A 93 -0.47 -15.48 -2.18
C PRO A 93 -1.26 -15.17 -3.46
N HIS A 94 -0.58 -15.18 -4.61
CA HIS A 94 -1.20 -15.20 -5.93
C HIS A 94 -1.26 -16.64 -6.47
N ALA A 95 -2.08 -16.90 -7.49
CA ALA A 95 -2.17 -18.21 -8.11
C ALA A 95 -0.87 -18.65 -8.80
N ASP A 96 -0.11 -17.69 -9.34
CA ASP A 96 1.21 -17.96 -9.96
C ASP A 96 2.25 -18.25 -8.89
N ALA A 97 3.03 -19.31 -9.06
CA ALA A 97 4.08 -19.69 -8.14
C ALA A 97 5.10 -18.54 -7.93
N GLY A 98 5.58 -18.36 -6.71
CA GLY A 98 6.55 -17.33 -6.34
C GLY A 98 6.03 -15.89 -6.44
N THR A 99 4.73 -15.70 -6.76
CA THR A 99 4.09 -14.40 -6.90
C THR A 99 3.21 -14.10 -5.71
N THR A 100 3.24 -12.86 -5.26
CA THR A 100 2.31 -12.32 -4.26
C THR A 100 1.44 -11.23 -4.85
N GLU A 101 0.21 -11.09 -4.34
CA GLU A 101 -0.69 -10.00 -4.72
C GLU A 101 -0.71 -8.92 -3.64
N PHE A 102 -0.36 -7.67 -4.01
CA PHE A 102 -0.50 -6.52 -3.12
C PHE A 102 -1.92 -5.97 -3.16
N LYS A 103 -2.46 -5.73 -1.98
CA LYS A 103 -3.81 -5.23 -1.77
C LYS A 103 -3.84 -4.15 -0.68
N ARG A 104 -4.91 -3.36 -0.69
CA ARG A 104 -5.26 -2.48 0.43
C ARG A 104 -4.19 -1.43 0.75
N ILE A 105 -3.49 -0.90 -0.30
CA ILE A 105 -2.54 0.21 -0.11
C ILE A 105 -3.34 1.45 0.32
N TRP A 106 -3.03 1.95 1.51
CA TRP A 106 -3.79 3.00 2.15
C TRP A 106 -2.87 4.03 2.82
N VAL A 107 -3.29 5.30 2.77
CA VAL A 107 -2.73 6.40 3.56
C VAL A 107 -3.91 7.22 4.09
N ALA A 108 -3.95 7.41 5.40
CA ALA A 108 -4.97 8.24 6.05
C ALA A 108 -5.03 9.61 5.39
N ARG A 109 -6.24 10.12 5.19
CA ARG A 109 -6.51 11.31 4.35
C ARG A 109 -5.64 12.51 4.75
N GLU A 110 -5.50 12.76 6.05
CA GLU A 110 -4.71 13.87 6.62
C GLU A 110 -3.19 13.71 6.47
N HIS A 111 -2.73 12.51 6.12
CA HIS A 111 -1.31 12.18 5.94
C HIS A 111 -0.91 11.99 4.47
N ARG A 112 -1.80 12.26 3.51
CA ARG A 112 -1.50 12.16 2.08
C ARG A 112 -0.49 13.22 1.64
N GLY A 113 0.14 13.00 0.48
CA GLY A 113 1.15 13.91 -0.04
C GLY A 113 2.53 13.83 0.64
N GLN A 114 2.71 12.97 1.65
CA GLN A 114 3.97 12.79 2.40
C GLN A 114 4.83 11.62 1.88
N GLY A 115 4.48 11.00 0.76
CA GLY A 115 5.22 9.86 0.20
C GLY A 115 5.04 8.55 0.97
N LEU A 116 4.08 8.47 1.91
CA LEU A 116 3.88 7.31 2.78
C LEU A 116 3.47 6.05 2.01
N SER A 117 2.67 6.17 0.94
CA SER A 117 2.30 5.02 0.11
C SER A 117 3.51 4.34 -0.54
N ARG A 118 4.53 5.11 -0.95
CA ARG A 118 5.78 4.54 -1.45
C ARG A 118 6.55 3.82 -0.35
N ARG A 119 6.60 4.37 0.86
CA ARG A 119 7.19 3.69 2.02
C ARG A 119 6.49 2.37 2.34
N VAL A 120 5.15 2.36 2.25
CA VAL A 120 4.35 1.13 2.41
C VAL A 120 4.73 0.09 1.36
N LEU A 121 4.80 0.46 0.07
CA LEU A 121 5.21 -0.48 -0.99
C LEU A 121 6.59 -1.08 -0.73
N VAL A 122 7.58 -0.27 -0.37
CA VAL A 122 8.95 -0.74 -0.06
C VAL A 122 8.93 -1.73 1.11
N GLU A 123 8.16 -1.47 2.16
CA GLU A 123 8.07 -2.38 3.30
C GLU A 123 7.35 -3.69 2.95
N LEU A 124 6.28 -3.63 2.13
CA LEU A 124 5.61 -4.83 1.65
C LEU A 124 6.53 -5.68 0.76
N GLU A 125 7.28 -5.05 -0.16
CA GLU A 125 8.27 -5.72 -1.01
C GLU A 125 9.34 -6.42 -0.17
N ARG A 126 9.87 -5.75 0.85
CA ARG A 126 10.85 -6.32 1.77
C ARG A 126 10.30 -7.55 2.51
N ARG A 127 9.07 -7.48 3.00
CA ARG A 127 8.42 -8.61 3.71
C ARG A 127 8.08 -9.75 2.76
N ALA A 128 7.61 -9.45 1.57
CA ALA A 128 7.32 -10.43 0.54
C ALA A 128 8.59 -11.22 0.15
N LEU A 129 9.71 -10.52 -0.06
CA LEU A 129 11.03 -11.16 -0.29
C LEU A 129 11.45 -12.07 0.88
N ALA A 130 11.24 -11.62 2.13
CA ALA A 130 11.56 -12.41 3.31
C ALA A 130 10.73 -13.70 3.43
N LEU A 131 9.54 -13.74 2.82
CA LEU A 131 8.69 -14.93 2.71
C LEU A 131 8.97 -15.76 1.44
N GLY A 132 9.96 -15.38 0.62
CA GLY A 132 10.38 -16.12 -0.57
C GLY A 132 9.65 -15.75 -1.87
N TYR A 133 8.83 -14.71 -1.88
CA TYR A 133 8.22 -14.20 -3.11
C TYR A 133 9.24 -13.46 -3.95
N THR A 134 9.21 -13.70 -5.27
CA THR A 134 10.12 -13.08 -6.23
C THR A 134 9.41 -12.09 -7.17
N ARG A 135 8.07 -12.12 -7.20
CA ARG A 135 7.25 -11.25 -8.05
C ARG A 135 6.07 -10.70 -7.28
N VAL A 136 5.76 -9.44 -7.53
CA VAL A 136 4.54 -8.79 -7.07
C VAL A 136 3.59 -8.62 -8.25
N TYR A 137 2.34 -8.98 -8.04
CA TYR A 137 1.18 -8.63 -8.84
C TYR A 137 0.31 -7.64 -8.07
N LEU A 138 -0.33 -6.72 -8.76
CA LEU A 138 -1.40 -5.90 -8.20
C LEU A 138 -2.35 -5.40 -9.29
N SER A 139 -3.57 -5.09 -8.88
CA SER A 139 -4.57 -4.49 -9.73
C SER A 139 -5.16 -3.22 -9.12
N THR A 140 -5.63 -2.32 -9.97
CA THR A 140 -6.34 -1.12 -9.55
C THR A 140 -7.38 -0.72 -10.57
N GLY A 141 -8.43 -0.05 -10.10
CA GLY A 141 -9.49 0.44 -10.96
C GLY A 141 -9.13 1.79 -11.62
N PRO A 142 -9.83 2.15 -12.69
CA PRO A 142 -9.55 3.36 -13.49
C PRO A 142 -9.82 4.65 -12.72
N ARG A 143 -10.70 4.61 -11.72
CA ARG A 143 -11.02 5.77 -10.88
C ARG A 143 -10.03 6.01 -9.74
N GLN A 144 -8.83 5.43 -9.86
CA GLN A 144 -7.72 5.58 -8.89
C GLN A 144 -6.45 6.07 -9.59
N PRO A 145 -6.45 7.27 -10.23
CA PRO A 145 -5.30 7.77 -11.00
C PRO A 145 -4.05 7.94 -10.13
N GLU A 146 -4.20 8.26 -8.84
CA GLU A 146 -3.11 8.35 -7.88
C GLU A 146 -2.42 7.00 -7.64
N ALA A 147 -3.16 5.90 -7.63
CA ALA A 147 -2.60 4.55 -7.51
C ALA A 147 -1.83 4.16 -8.77
N ILE A 148 -2.38 4.45 -9.95
CA ILE A 148 -1.70 4.22 -11.24
C ILE A 148 -0.37 4.97 -11.27
N GLY A 149 -0.37 6.26 -10.90
CA GLY A 149 0.83 7.09 -10.81
C GLY A 149 1.86 6.57 -9.80
N LEU A 150 1.38 6.13 -8.63
CA LEU A 150 2.22 5.53 -7.59
C LEU A 150 2.94 4.28 -8.12
N TYR A 151 2.22 3.33 -8.70
CA TYR A 151 2.80 2.06 -9.15
C TYR A 151 3.81 2.27 -10.26
N ARG A 152 3.50 3.07 -11.29
CA ARG A 152 4.45 3.42 -12.35
C ARG A 152 5.73 4.06 -11.80
N SER A 153 5.59 5.04 -10.90
CA SER A 153 6.75 5.73 -10.31
C SER A 153 7.52 4.91 -9.28
N SER A 154 6.99 3.75 -8.88
CA SER A 154 7.62 2.78 -7.97
C SER A 154 8.23 1.56 -8.70
N GLY A 155 8.32 1.63 -10.05
CA GLY A 155 8.97 0.60 -10.86
C GLY A 155 8.08 -0.59 -11.20
N TYR A 156 6.76 -0.47 -11.00
CA TYR A 156 5.82 -1.48 -11.46
C TYR A 156 5.53 -1.29 -12.95
N ARG A 157 5.55 -2.38 -13.69
CA ARG A 157 5.23 -2.41 -15.12
C ARG A 157 3.72 -2.65 -15.28
N LEU A 158 3.04 -1.80 -16.03
CA LEU A 158 1.69 -2.06 -16.53
C LEU A 158 1.80 -3.12 -17.63
N PHE A 159 1.20 -4.29 -17.44
CA PHE A 159 1.24 -5.35 -18.43
C PHE A 159 -0.13 -5.66 -19.05
N TYR A 160 -1.22 -5.21 -18.42
CA TYR A 160 -2.55 -5.44 -18.93
C TYR A 160 -3.53 -4.35 -18.47
N ALA A 161 -4.28 -3.79 -19.43
CA ALA A 161 -5.45 -2.97 -19.18
C ALA A 161 -6.67 -3.80 -19.63
N HIS A 162 -7.56 -4.16 -18.71
CA HIS A 162 -8.71 -5.03 -18.98
C HIS A 162 -10.00 -4.22 -19.05
N ASP A 163 -10.79 -4.49 -20.10
CA ASP A 163 -12.16 -4.03 -20.18
C ASP A 163 -13.06 -5.03 -19.46
N PHE A 164 -13.79 -4.55 -18.45
CA PHE A 164 -14.74 -5.38 -17.69
C PHE A 164 -16.10 -5.55 -18.36
N GLY A 165 -16.23 -5.17 -19.65
CA GLY A 165 -17.46 -5.15 -20.43
C GLY A 165 -17.73 -3.77 -21.03
N GLU A 166 -18.75 -3.67 -21.90
CA GLU A 166 -19.05 -2.43 -22.64
C GLU A 166 -19.43 -1.24 -21.74
N ASP A 167 -19.89 -1.51 -20.50
CA ASP A 167 -20.39 -0.51 -19.57
C ASP A 167 -19.44 -0.25 -18.36
N VAL A 168 -18.27 -0.90 -18.30
CA VAL A 168 -17.33 -0.78 -17.19
C VAL A 168 -15.96 -0.31 -17.67
N GLU A 169 -15.44 0.75 -17.07
CA GLU A 169 -14.10 1.27 -17.39
C GLU A 169 -13.01 0.22 -17.17
N PRO A 170 -11.94 0.21 -18.01
CA PRO A 170 -10.86 -0.79 -17.93
C PRO A 170 -10.13 -0.76 -16.58
N GLY A 171 -9.81 -1.95 -16.06
CA GLY A 171 -8.94 -2.09 -14.90
C GLY A 171 -7.47 -2.21 -15.31
N TYR A 172 -6.57 -1.87 -14.42
CA TYR A 172 -5.13 -1.88 -14.67
C TYR A 172 -4.46 -2.96 -13.84
N ARG A 173 -3.57 -3.75 -14.47
CA ARG A 173 -2.76 -4.78 -13.82
C ARG A 173 -1.28 -4.45 -13.95
N PHE A 174 -0.59 -4.57 -12.84
CA PHE A 174 0.82 -4.26 -12.74
C PHE A 174 1.58 -5.43 -12.15
N ASP A 175 2.83 -5.57 -12.56
CA ASP A 175 3.78 -6.47 -11.92
C ASP A 175 5.13 -5.79 -11.66
N LYS A 176 5.88 -6.39 -10.74
CA LYS A 176 7.27 -6.03 -10.45
C LYS A 176 8.03 -7.26 -10.00
N TRP A 177 9.16 -7.52 -10.63
CA TRP A 177 10.12 -8.49 -10.12
C TRP A 177 10.89 -7.86 -8.96
N LEU A 178 10.96 -8.58 -7.85
CA LEU A 178 11.73 -8.16 -6.68
C LEU A 178 13.21 -8.47 -6.89
N ALA A 179 14.11 -7.71 -6.26
CA ALA A 179 15.56 -7.86 -6.45
C ALA A 179 16.01 -9.30 -6.18
N GLY A 180 16.68 -9.91 -7.16
CA GLY A 180 17.11 -11.29 -7.14
C GLY A 180 16.22 -12.27 -7.92
N GLY A 181 14.97 -11.90 -8.26
CA GLY A 181 14.05 -12.78 -9.00
C GLY A 181 14.03 -12.56 -10.52
N GLY A 182 14.42 -11.37 -10.98
CA GLY A 182 14.34 -11.00 -12.41
C GLY A 182 15.31 -11.76 -13.31
N ASP A 183 16.49 -12.06 -12.82
CA ASP A 183 17.54 -12.76 -13.59
C ASP A 183 17.20 -14.24 -13.82
N ALA A 184 16.50 -14.88 -12.88
CA ALA A 184 16.07 -16.26 -13.02
C ALA A 184 14.94 -16.41 -14.07
N ALA A 185 13.99 -15.48 -14.10
CA ALA A 185 12.87 -15.54 -15.03
C ALA A 185 13.25 -15.25 -16.48
N LEU A 186 14.25 -14.38 -16.69
CA LEU A 186 14.81 -14.12 -18.03
C LEU A 186 15.61 -15.35 -18.55
N ALA A 187 16.23 -16.10 -17.65
CA ALA A 187 16.95 -17.32 -18.01
C ALA A 187 16.00 -18.45 -18.44
N GLU A 188 14.85 -18.61 -17.79
CA GLU A 188 13.83 -19.60 -18.16
C GLU A 188 13.12 -19.26 -19.47
N ALA A 189 12.84 -17.96 -19.72
CA ALA A 189 12.19 -17.50 -20.96
C ALA A 189 13.09 -17.61 -22.21
N THR A 190 14.42 -17.71 -22.03
CA THR A 190 15.40 -17.87 -23.12
C THR A 190 15.79 -19.34 -23.38
N ALA A 191 15.37 -20.26 -22.51
CA ALA A 191 15.69 -21.70 -22.61
C ALA A 191 14.53 -22.54 -23.20
N GLY A 192 13.41 -21.93 -23.59
CA GLY A 192 12.25 -22.55 -24.28
C GLY A 192 12.11 -22.00 -25.68
#